data_be6f244a04994928394c228ebc892eca
#
_entry.id   be6f244a04994928394c228ebc892eca
#
_cell.length_a   1.000
_cell.length_b   1.000
_cell.length_c   1.000
_cell.angle_alpha   90.00
_cell.angle_beta   90.00
_cell.angle_gamma   90.00
#
_symmetry.space_group_name_H-M   'P 1'
#
loop_
_entity.id
_entity.type
_entity.pdbx_description
1 polymer ?
#
loop_
_entity_poly.entity_id
_entity_poly.type
_entity_poly.pdbx_seq_one_letter_code
_entity_poly.pdbx_strand_id
1 'polypeptide(L)'
;MSGYAVLDSGNYDLQIATGFLLDAFTLDDPTKGVLDNTDFVLDGTTEFASVLESTTNIAVKRGRRDTGDQFSAGTITFNITDVDGIFNPFDEDSPFYNTEDSQPGLAPMRELKLIRYDSTNTAELLFSGYVVNYDYNFGLGELDSVTVYGADQFYLLAQTFLDEFNPTAQLSGARITSVLDLPEVAFPASQRNIATGTVNLGHDSAYTVSAGTNALAYITQINQTAEFGRVFMSREGNFTFQNRIGATLSGPVADFHDDGTAIPYTGCGISFQADAVINRAVVTGLDGKTATAEDTGSIAQYFIQTASIGNSLLHTQGEIDAAAAYQIFPQPEPRFTTVETPFLALTTPQKDTLAIVEIGDTIAVEKTFPTGVTTTSLAQELAVEGIEHYIDYQSGHRVIYFTSPTTVVYELILDDAVYGTIDTENALG
;
A
#
# COMPACT_ATOMS: atom_id res chain seq x y z
N MET A 1 17.56 34.76 -14.65
CA MET A 1 16.97 33.45 -14.52
C MET A 1 17.18 33.01 -13.09
N SER A 2 16.23 33.26 -12.24
CA SER A 2 16.20 32.77 -10.87
C SER A 2 15.84 31.31 -10.95
N GLY A 3 16.81 30.41 -10.72
CA GLY A 3 16.54 29.01 -10.71
C GLY A 3 15.56 28.65 -9.60
N TYR A 4 14.34 28.35 -9.94
CA TYR A 4 13.51 27.54 -9.07
C TYR A 4 14.23 26.19 -8.96
N ALA A 5 14.54 25.78 -7.76
CA ALA A 5 15.21 24.52 -7.55
C ALA A 5 14.21 23.41 -7.87
N VAL A 6 14.51 22.70 -8.90
CA VAL A 6 13.79 21.56 -9.42
C VAL A 6 14.23 20.34 -8.64
N LEU A 7 13.33 19.39 -8.40
CA LEU A 7 13.71 18.08 -7.91
C LEU A 7 14.75 17.46 -8.83
N ASP A 8 15.79 16.84 -8.25
CA ASP A 8 16.89 16.24 -9.01
C ASP A 8 16.34 15.17 -9.98
N SER A 9 16.18 15.58 -11.25
CA SER A 9 15.66 14.75 -12.32
C SER A 9 16.54 13.55 -12.66
N GLY A 10 17.74 13.48 -12.11
CA GLY A 10 18.67 12.37 -12.35
C GLY A 10 18.25 11.05 -11.68
N ASN A 11 17.41 11.10 -10.65
CA ASN A 11 17.03 9.91 -9.89
C ASN A 11 15.52 9.67 -9.80
N TYR A 12 14.69 10.60 -10.27
CA TYR A 12 13.24 10.50 -10.19
C TYR A 12 12.59 10.89 -11.51
N ASP A 13 11.37 10.39 -11.72
CA ASP A 13 10.48 10.86 -12.75
C ASP A 13 9.03 10.82 -12.23
N LEU A 14 8.26 11.84 -12.55
CA LEU A 14 6.84 11.94 -12.21
C LEU A 14 6.07 12.08 -13.51
N GLN A 15 5.33 11.05 -13.87
CA GLN A 15 4.69 10.92 -15.17
C GLN A 15 3.17 10.93 -15.05
N ILE A 16 2.52 11.70 -15.92
CA ILE A 16 1.06 11.69 -16.10
C ILE A 16 0.76 11.31 -17.55
N ALA A 17 -0.19 10.40 -17.75
CA ALA A 17 -0.68 10.08 -19.09
C ALA A 17 -1.38 11.29 -19.72
N THR A 18 -0.96 11.68 -20.91
CA THR A 18 -1.50 12.86 -21.61
C THR A 18 -2.85 12.62 -22.28
N GLY A 19 -3.26 11.35 -22.37
CA GLY A 19 -4.44 10.96 -23.14
C GLY A 19 -4.17 10.83 -24.62
N PHE A 20 -2.97 11.13 -25.08
CA PHE A 20 -2.53 10.83 -26.44
C PHE A 20 -2.00 9.40 -26.52
N LEU A 21 -2.11 8.83 -27.72
CA LEU A 21 -1.53 7.53 -28.04
C LEU A 21 -0.36 7.72 -28.99
N LEU A 22 0.82 7.23 -28.58
CA LEU A 22 1.94 7.09 -29.49
C LEU A 22 1.69 5.88 -30.41
N ASP A 23 2.18 5.98 -31.63
CA ASP A 23 2.15 4.88 -32.59
C ASP A 23 0.74 4.28 -32.84
N ALA A 24 -0.30 5.10 -32.67
CA ALA A 24 -1.67 4.69 -32.94
C ALA A 24 -1.99 4.77 -34.44
N PHE A 25 -2.71 3.73 -34.90
CA PHE A 25 -3.32 3.74 -36.23
C PHE A 25 -4.34 4.89 -36.32
N THR A 26 -4.18 5.72 -37.34
CA THR A 26 -5.09 6.86 -37.59
C THR A 26 -5.73 6.70 -38.96
N LEU A 27 -7.04 6.48 -38.98
CA LEU A 27 -7.80 6.35 -40.23
C LEU A 27 -7.62 7.61 -41.08
N ASP A 28 -7.44 7.42 -42.40
CA ASP A 28 -7.21 8.47 -43.41
C ASP A 28 -5.85 9.19 -43.32
N ASP A 29 -4.94 8.80 -42.42
CA ASP A 29 -3.57 9.26 -42.42
C ASP A 29 -2.75 8.42 -43.45
N PRO A 30 -2.01 9.05 -44.36
CA PRO A 30 -1.28 8.31 -45.41
C PRO A 30 -0.11 7.46 -44.86
N THR A 31 0.35 7.74 -43.64
CA THR A 31 1.46 7.01 -43.01
C THR A 31 0.93 6.11 -41.89
N LYS A 32 0.08 6.66 -41.00
CA LYS A 32 -0.42 5.96 -39.84
C LYS A 32 -1.64 5.10 -40.14
N GLY A 33 -2.36 5.36 -41.23
CA GLY A 33 -3.59 4.65 -41.61
C GLY A 33 -3.34 3.44 -42.56
N VAL A 34 -2.12 2.95 -42.65
CA VAL A 34 -1.77 1.79 -43.49
C VAL A 34 -2.00 0.51 -42.69
N LEU A 35 -2.96 -0.31 -43.11
CA LEU A 35 -3.14 -1.67 -42.60
C LEU A 35 -1.86 -2.49 -42.91
N ASP A 36 -1.37 -3.30 -42.05
CA ASP A 36 -0.09 -4.01 -42.10
C ASP A 36 1.14 -3.16 -41.72
N ASN A 37 0.97 -1.94 -41.22
CA ASN A 37 2.05 -1.17 -40.62
C ASN A 37 2.39 -1.75 -39.27
N THR A 38 3.65 -2.08 -39.01
CA THR A 38 4.14 -2.62 -37.74
C THR A 38 4.46 -1.52 -36.72
N ASP A 39 4.58 -0.27 -37.19
CA ASP A 39 4.94 0.88 -36.35
C ASP A 39 3.71 1.61 -35.81
N PHE A 40 2.54 1.47 -36.44
CA PHE A 40 1.29 2.08 -36.04
C PHE A 40 0.21 1.02 -35.86
N VAL A 41 -0.16 0.76 -34.63
CA VAL A 41 -1.09 -0.32 -34.23
C VAL A 41 -2.40 0.23 -33.71
N LEU A 42 -3.46 -0.61 -33.76
CA LEU A 42 -4.81 -0.17 -33.32
C LEU A 42 -4.89 0.29 -31.87
N ASP A 43 -4.06 -0.27 -31.03
CA ASP A 43 -4.04 0.00 -29.58
C ASP A 43 -2.90 0.90 -29.17
N GLY A 44 -2.23 1.61 -29.96
CA GLY A 44 -1.15 2.56 -29.63
C GLY A 44 -0.58 2.51 -28.19
N THR A 45 0.55 3.07 -27.95
CA THR A 45 1.12 3.16 -26.60
C THR A 45 0.66 4.46 -25.94
N THR A 46 0.17 4.40 -24.69
CA THR A 46 -0.16 5.61 -23.91
C THR A 46 1.07 6.51 -23.78
N GLU A 47 0.91 7.78 -24.17
CA GLU A 47 1.95 8.79 -24.00
C GLU A 47 1.93 9.31 -22.57
N PHE A 48 3.12 9.37 -21.96
CA PHE A 48 3.32 9.95 -20.63
C PHE A 48 4.16 11.22 -20.74
N ALA A 49 3.69 12.28 -20.08
CA ALA A 49 4.47 13.51 -19.89
C ALA A 49 5.14 13.47 -18.52
N SER A 50 6.45 13.77 -18.48
CA SER A 50 7.14 14.06 -17.24
C SER A 50 6.81 15.47 -16.77
N VAL A 51 6.32 15.58 -15.53
CA VAL A 51 5.99 16.87 -14.89
C VAL A 51 6.94 17.20 -13.74
N LEU A 52 7.99 16.39 -13.56
CA LEU A 52 8.92 16.52 -12.45
C LEU A 52 9.64 17.86 -12.45
N GLU A 53 10.04 18.37 -13.62
CA GLU A 53 10.78 19.62 -13.75
C GLU A 53 10.02 20.86 -13.25
N SER A 54 8.70 20.81 -13.25
CA SER A 54 7.84 21.86 -12.72
C SER A 54 7.36 21.57 -11.29
N THR A 55 7.70 20.40 -10.72
CA THR A 55 7.21 19.95 -9.43
C THR A 55 8.15 20.39 -8.30
N THR A 56 7.58 20.90 -7.21
CA THR A 56 8.33 21.39 -6.05
C THR A 56 8.38 20.41 -4.88
N ASN A 57 7.33 19.67 -4.66
CA ASN A 57 7.23 18.70 -3.57
C ASN A 57 6.26 17.56 -3.94
N ILE A 58 6.54 16.39 -3.44
CA ILE A 58 5.72 15.20 -3.64
C ILE A 58 5.52 14.52 -2.28
N ALA A 59 4.28 14.17 -1.97
CA ALA A 59 3.93 13.38 -0.80
C ALA A 59 3.13 12.15 -1.23
N VAL A 60 3.64 10.97 -0.93
CA VAL A 60 2.98 9.68 -1.18
C VAL A 60 2.63 9.06 0.16
N LYS A 61 1.44 8.51 0.29
CA LYS A 61 0.99 7.78 1.48
C LYS A 61 0.28 6.51 1.03
N ARG A 62 0.74 5.36 1.52
CA ARG A 62 0.14 4.04 1.23
C ARG A 62 -0.02 3.23 2.50
N GLY A 63 -1.01 2.36 2.54
CA GLY A 63 -1.26 1.48 3.67
C GLY A 63 -2.04 2.14 4.82
N ARG A 64 -1.73 1.72 6.04
CA ARG A 64 -2.36 2.22 7.27
C ARG A 64 -1.29 2.62 8.30
N ARG A 65 -1.67 3.49 9.23
CA ARG A 65 -0.76 3.94 10.29
C ARG A 65 -0.80 3.07 11.53
N ASP A 66 -1.97 2.52 11.83
CA ASP A 66 -2.17 1.66 12.99
C ASP A 66 -2.79 0.33 12.59
N THR A 67 -2.50 -0.73 13.34
CA THR A 67 -3.05 -2.08 13.10
C THR A 67 -4.58 -2.15 13.23
N GLY A 68 -5.17 -1.24 14.02
CA GLY A 68 -6.63 -1.11 14.15
C GLY A 68 -7.31 -0.42 12.98
N ASP A 69 -6.56 0.29 12.15
CA ASP A 69 -7.09 1.04 11.03
C ASP A 69 -7.39 0.14 9.83
N GLN A 70 -8.27 0.61 8.96
CA GLN A 70 -8.51 0.00 7.66
C GLN A 70 -7.42 0.42 6.68
N PHE A 71 -7.03 -0.47 5.77
CA PHE A 71 -6.28 -0.08 4.59
C PHE A 71 -7.16 0.81 3.72
N SER A 72 -6.67 2.00 3.43
CA SER A 72 -7.33 2.98 2.57
C SER A 72 -6.62 3.07 1.23
N ALA A 73 -7.23 3.75 0.27
CA ALA A 73 -6.57 4.08 -0.99
C ALA A 73 -5.25 4.81 -0.71
N GLY A 74 -4.19 4.36 -1.35
CA GLY A 74 -2.93 5.09 -1.38
C GLY A 74 -3.13 6.41 -2.12
N THR A 75 -2.46 7.46 -1.67
CA THR A 75 -2.58 8.80 -2.22
C THR A 75 -1.23 9.39 -2.57
N ILE A 76 -1.22 10.19 -3.61
CA ILE A 76 -0.11 11.07 -3.96
C ILE A 76 -0.60 12.49 -4.09
N THR A 77 0.14 13.44 -3.56
CA THR A 77 -0.12 14.88 -3.73
C THR A 77 1.18 15.57 -4.11
N PHE A 78 1.13 16.42 -5.10
CA PHE A 78 2.29 17.21 -5.51
C PHE A 78 1.88 18.57 -6.05
N ASN A 79 2.81 19.53 -5.98
CA ASN A 79 2.59 20.90 -6.43
C ASN A 79 3.45 21.18 -7.66
N ILE A 80 2.81 21.61 -8.72
CA ILE A 80 3.42 22.10 -9.95
C ILE A 80 3.46 23.64 -9.88
N THR A 81 4.61 24.23 -10.20
CA THR A 81 4.72 25.65 -10.45
C THR A 81 4.70 25.88 -11.96
N ASP A 82 3.67 26.55 -12.45
CA ASP A 82 3.46 26.79 -13.87
C ASP A 82 4.08 28.14 -14.26
N VAL A 83 5.33 28.10 -14.73
CA VAL A 83 6.09 29.31 -15.09
C VAL A 83 5.65 29.82 -16.48
N ASP A 84 5.37 28.91 -17.38
CA ASP A 84 5.12 29.18 -18.80
C ASP A 84 3.64 29.12 -19.18
N GLY A 85 2.75 28.79 -18.24
CA GLY A 85 1.29 28.68 -18.45
C GLY A 85 0.87 27.37 -19.14
N ILE A 86 1.77 26.42 -19.31
CA ILE A 86 1.52 25.19 -20.09
C ILE A 86 0.56 24.21 -19.41
N PHE A 87 0.35 24.33 -18.11
CA PHE A 87 -0.60 23.48 -17.36
C PHE A 87 -2.00 24.07 -17.26
N ASN A 88 -2.25 25.23 -17.88
CA ASN A 88 -3.55 25.84 -17.94
C ASN A 88 -4.49 24.99 -18.81
N PRO A 89 -5.58 24.44 -18.28
CA PRO A 89 -6.50 23.57 -19.04
C PRO A 89 -7.31 24.30 -20.10
N PHE A 90 -7.27 25.64 -20.10
CA PHE A 90 -8.00 26.50 -21.06
C PHE A 90 -7.08 27.02 -22.18
N ASP A 91 -5.80 26.71 -22.16
CA ASP A 91 -4.84 27.12 -23.18
C ASP A 91 -4.81 26.09 -24.30
N GLU A 92 -5.43 26.43 -25.43
CA GLU A 92 -5.48 25.59 -26.63
C GLU A 92 -4.11 25.46 -27.34
N ASP A 93 -3.16 26.34 -27.02
CA ASP A 93 -1.80 26.29 -27.53
C ASP A 93 -0.84 25.46 -26.62
N SER A 94 -1.34 24.98 -25.47
CA SER A 94 -0.60 24.13 -24.56
C SER A 94 -0.20 22.80 -25.22
N PRO A 95 1.03 22.29 -25.00
CA PRO A 95 1.44 20.97 -25.50
C PRO A 95 0.61 19.83 -24.91
N PHE A 96 -0.14 20.09 -23.83
CA PHE A 96 -1.02 19.13 -23.17
C PHE A 96 -2.50 19.30 -23.59
N TYR A 97 -2.80 20.11 -24.60
CA TYR A 97 -4.17 20.28 -25.09
C TYR A 97 -4.40 19.41 -26.33
N ASN A 98 -5.44 18.57 -26.28
CA ASN A 98 -5.85 17.78 -27.44
C ASN A 98 -6.76 18.62 -28.34
N THR A 99 -6.22 19.14 -29.42
CA THR A 99 -6.95 19.97 -30.39
C THR A 99 -7.98 19.18 -31.21
N GLU A 100 -7.77 17.87 -31.39
CA GLU A 100 -8.72 17.01 -32.12
C GLU A 100 -10.03 16.81 -31.34
N ASP A 101 -9.91 16.58 -30.04
CA ASP A 101 -11.06 16.37 -29.15
C ASP A 101 -11.50 17.66 -28.44
N SER A 102 -10.78 18.76 -28.63
CA SER A 102 -11.01 20.05 -27.95
C SER A 102 -11.07 19.90 -26.42
N GLN A 103 -10.13 19.15 -25.85
CA GLN A 103 -10.07 18.84 -24.41
C GLN A 103 -8.64 18.91 -23.86
N PRO A 104 -8.48 19.27 -22.57
CA PRO A 104 -7.21 19.16 -21.90
C PRO A 104 -6.73 17.71 -21.88
N GLY A 105 -5.49 17.45 -22.28
CA GLY A 105 -4.88 16.13 -22.20
C GLY A 105 -4.63 15.70 -20.76
N LEU A 106 -4.12 16.62 -19.92
CA LEU A 106 -3.98 16.41 -18.48
C LEU A 106 -5.36 16.61 -17.83
N ALA A 107 -6.08 15.52 -17.66
CA ALA A 107 -7.43 15.48 -17.13
C ALA A 107 -7.53 14.52 -15.92
N PRO A 108 -8.57 14.61 -15.08
CA PRO A 108 -8.84 13.60 -14.08
C PRO A 108 -8.94 12.20 -14.71
N MET A 109 -8.61 11.18 -13.92
CA MET A 109 -8.56 9.75 -14.29
C MET A 109 -7.47 9.38 -15.29
N ARG A 110 -6.49 10.25 -15.53
CA ARG A 110 -5.26 9.90 -16.23
C ARG A 110 -4.33 9.09 -15.31
N GLU A 111 -3.65 8.10 -15.88
CA GLU A 111 -2.66 7.29 -15.16
C GLU A 111 -1.50 8.16 -14.69
N LEU A 112 -1.02 7.89 -13.47
CA LEU A 112 0.01 8.65 -12.80
C LEU A 112 1.05 7.67 -12.23
N LYS A 113 2.33 7.96 -12.45
CA LYS A 113 3.46 7.16 -11.97
C LYS A 113 4.51 8.04 -11.32
N LEU A 114 4.97 7.64 -10.14
CA LEU A 114 6.17 8.16 -9.52
C LEU A 114 7.25 7.08 -9.59
N ILE A 115 8.32 7.37 -10.30
CA ILE A 115 9.43 6.46 -10.57
C ILE A 115 10.67 6.97 -9.85
N ARG A 116 11.45 6.07 -9.30
CA ARG A 116 12.82 6.30 -8.87
C ARG A 116 13.75 5.39 -9.68
N TYR A 117 14.86 5.93 -10.15
CA TYR A 117 15.90 5.13 -10.78
C TYR A 117 16.93 4.70 -9.75
N ASP A 118 17.22 3.41 -9.70
CA ASP A 118 18.22 2.83 -8.82
C ASP A 118 19.65 3.11 -9.30
N SER A 119 20.65 2.58 -8.58
CA SER A 119 22.07 2.75 -8.92
C SER A 119 22.47 2.11 -10.26
N THR A 120 21.65 1.21 -10.79
CA THR A 120 21.84 0.56 -12.08
C THR A 120 21.03 1.20 -13.20
N ASN A 121 20.35 2.30 -12.89
CA ASN A 121 19.39 3.00 -13.77
C ASN A 121 18.17 2.14 -14.12
N THR A 122 17.78 1.25 -13.20
CA THR A 122 16.53 0.51 -13.31
C THR A 122 15.40 1.33 -12.72
N ALA A 123 14.27 1.40 -13.44
CA ALA A 123 13.10 2.14 -12.99
C ALA A 123 12.34 1.35 -11.93
N GLU A 124 12.20 1.93 -10.74
CA GLU A 124 11.46 1.40 -9.61
C GLU A 124 10.28 2.31 -9.30
N LEU A 125 9.06 1.78 -9.39
CA LEU A 125 7.86 2.53 -9.03
C LEU A 125 7.80 2.77 -7.52
N LEU A 126 7.56 3.99 -7.10
CA LEU A 126 7.20 4.35 -5.72
C LEU A 126 5.68 4.47 -5.55
N PHE A 127 5.00 4.81 -6.64
CA PHE A 127 3.55 4.93 -6.68
C PHE A 127 3.03 4.73 -8.10
N SER A 128 1.88 4.07 -8.22
CA SER A 128 1.09 3.96 -9.45
C SER A 128 -0.39 4.15 -9.11
N GLY A 129 -1.09 4.95 -9.91
CA GLY A 129 -2.50 5.26 -9.69
C GLY A 129 -3.06 6.18 -10.76
N TYR A 130 -4.06 6.96 -10.38
CA TYR A 130 -4.76 7.89 -11.27
C TYR A 130 -4.86 9.27 -10.64
N VAL A 131 -4.82 10.30 -11.46
CA VAL A 131 -5.12 11.66 -11.01
C VAL A 131 -6.61 11.77 -10.69
N VAL A 132 -6.93 12.26 -9.51
CA VAL A 132 -8.30 12.42 -9.04
C VAL A 132 -8.76 13.87 -9.21
N ASN A 133 -7.88 14.83 -8.92
CA ASN A 133 -8.20 16.25 -8.96
C ASN A 133 -6.99 17.11 -9.30
N TYR A 134 -7.26 18.24 -9.93
CA TYR A 134 -6.34 19.35 -10.16
C TYR A 134 -6.93 20.62 -9.53
N ASP A 135 -6.24 21.20 -8.56
CA ASP A 135 -6.59 22.50 -7.98
C ASP A 135 -5.66 23.56 -8.55
N TYR A 136 -6.21 24.40 -9.43
CA TYR A 136 -5.50 25.50 -10.08
C TYR A 136 -5.58 26.75 -9.21
N ASN A 137 -4.44 27.42 -9.01
CA ASN A 137 -4.33 28.72 -8.35
C ASN A 137 -3.69 29.72 -9.30
N PHE A 138 -4.51 30.62 -9.82
CA PHE A 138 -4.09 31.70 -10.72
C PHE A 138 -3.97 33.02 -9.94
N GLY A 139 -2.74 33.52 -9.79
CA GLY A 139 -2.44 34.72 -9.03
C GLY A 139 -2.11 35.92 -9.92
N LEU A 140 -2.60 37.11 -9.57
CA LEU A 140 -2.16 38.33 -10.25
C LEU A 140 -0.80 38.79 -9.70
N GLY A 141 0.25 38.63 -10.51
CA GLY A 141 1.61 39.02 -10.17
C GLY A 141 2.38 37.98 -9.34
N GLU A 142 1.83 36.79 -9.20
CA GLU A 142 2.47 35.60 -8.63
C GLU A 142 2.56 34.52 -9.71
N LEU A 143 3.40 33.51 -9.48
CA LEU A 143 3.43 32.35 -10.38
C LEU A 143 2.19 31.50 -10.20
N ASP A 144 1.63 31.06 -11.31
CA ASP A 144 0.52 30.13 -11.30
C ASP A 144 1.00 28.77 -10.75
N SER A 145 0.11 28.10 -10.05
CA SER A 145 0.42 26.80 -9.46
C SER A 145 -0.75 25.84 -9.56
N VAL A 146 -0.43 24.56 -9.63
CA VAL A 146 -1.42 23.47 -9.69
C VAL A 146 -1.08 22.46 -8.61
N THR A 147 -2.02 22.19 -7.72
CA THR A 147 -1.93 21.06 -6.80
C THR A 147 -2.65 19.88 -7.42
N VAL A 148 -1.91 18.79 -7.60
CA VAL A 148 -2.43 17.56 -8.18
C VAL A 148 -2.62 16.52 -7.09
N TYR A 149 -3.79 15.90 -7.08
CA TYR A 149 -4.16 14.82 -6.18
C TYR A 149 -4.35 13.54 -6.98
N GLY A 150 -3.62 12.50 -6.60
CA GLY A 150 -3.78 11.17 -7.17
C GLY A 150 -4.14 10.13 -6.11
N ALA A 151 -4.76 9.06 -6.55
CA ALA A 151 -5.07 7.90 -5.73
C ALA A 151 -4.81 6.61 -6.50
N ASP A 152 -4.52 5.54 -5.77
CA ASP A 152 -4.38 4.21 -6.34
C ASP A 152 -5.73 3.59 -6.75
N GLN A 153 -5.71 2.38 -7.26
CA GLN A 153 -6.89 1.70 -7.79
C GLN A 153 -7.93 1.34 -6.70
N PHE A 154 -7.61 1.41 -5.42
CA PHE A 154 -8.63 1.31 -4.36
C PHE A 154 -9.68 2.40 -4.46
N TYR A 155 -9.29 3.58 -4.96
CA TYR A 155 -10.25 4.64 -5.23
C TYR A 155 -11.35 4.19 -6.20
N LEU A 156 -10.99 3.44 -7.25
CA LEU A 156 -11.95 2.90 -8.22
C LEU A 156 -12.86 1.84 -7.58
N LEU A 157 -12.26 0.91 -6.82
CA LEU A 157 -13.01 -0.12 -6.10
C LEU A 157 -13.98 0.48 -5.07
N ALA A 158 -13.60 1.62 -4.45
CA ALA A 158 -14.46 2.35 -3.53
C ALA A 158 -15.65 3.05 -4.21
N GLN A 159 -15.60 3.25 -5.52
CA GLN A 159 -16.71 3.81 -6.31
C GLN A 159 -17.57 2.72 -6.98
N THR A 160 -17.12 1.46 -6.92
CA THR A 160 -17.81 0.34 -7.58
C THR A 160 -18.81 -0.32 -6.65
N PHE A 161 -20.02 -0.54 -7.11
CA PHE A 161 -21.07 -1.25 -6.39
C PHE A 161 -21.38 -2.56 -7.09
N LEU A 162 -21.50 -3.63 -6.29
CA LEU A 162 -21.75 -4.97 -6.77
C LEU A 162 -23.24 -5.18 -7.15
N ASP A 163 -23.45 -5.94 -8.18
CA ASP A 163 -24.76 -6.56 -8.41
C ASP A 163 -25.03 -7.67 -7.39
N GLU A 164 -26.27 -8.12 -7.31
CA GLU A 164 -26.61 -9.25 -6.42
C GLU A 164 -25.92 -10.52 -6.91
N PHE A 165 -25.19 -11.18 -6.01
CA PHE A 165 -24.58 -12.47 -6.33
C PHE A 165 -24.59 -13.43 -5.13
N ASN A 166 -24.53 -14.74 -5.44
CA ASN A 166 -24.54 -15.81 -4.45
C ASN A 166 -23.19 -16.53 -4.48
N PRO A 167 -22.24 -16.14 -3.62
CA PRO A 167 -20.94 -16.76 -3.59
C PRO A 167 -21.02 -18.18 -3.01
N THR A 168 -20.26 -19.10 -3.59
CA THR A 168 -20.09 -20.46 -3.08
C THR A 168 -19.20 -20.51 -1.85
N ALA A 169 -19.23 -21.61 -1.09
CA ALA A 169 -18.24 -21.85 -0.04
C ALA A 169 -16.84 -21.93 -0.64
N GLN A 170 -15.93 -21.09 -0.17
CA GLN A 170 -14.56 -20.97 -0.71
C GLN A 170 -13.63 -20.25 0.25
N LEU A 171 -12.33 -20.42 0.08
CA LEU A 171 -11.33 -19.72 0.86
C LEU A 171 -11.38 -18.19 0.60
N SER A 172 -10.95 -17.40 1.58
CA SER A 172 -10.98 -15.94 1.55
C SER A 172 -10.33 -15.35 0.31
N GLY A 173 -9.14 -15.83 -0.10
CA GLY A 173 -8.49 -15.39 -1.34
C GLY A 173 -9.28 -15.75 -2.60
N ALA A 174 -9.88 -16.91 -2.67
CA ALA A 174 -10.77 -17.30 -3.78
C ALA A 174 -12.03 -16.42 -3.83
N ARG A 175 -12.58 -16.03 -2.66
CA ARG A 175 -13.70 -15.10 -2.57
C ARG A 175 -13.34 -13.73 -3.11
N ILE A 176 -12.17 -13.19 -2.73
CA ILE A 176 -11.67 -11.92 -3.23
C ILE A 176 -11.49 -11.99 -4.75
N THR A 177 -10.88 -13.06 -5.26
CA THR A 177 -10.74 -13.29 -6.70
C THR A 177 -12.09 -13.28 -7.40
N SER A 178 -13.10 -13.98 -6.85
CA SER A 178 -14.44 -14.02 -7.43
C SER A 178 -15.10 -12.62 -7.49
N VAL A 179 -14.87 -11.78 -6.48
CA VAL A 179 -15.38 -10.38 -6.49
C VAL A 179 -14.69 -9.56 -7.56
N LEU A 180 -13.38 -9.70 -7.70
CA LEU A 180 -12.60 -8.97 -8.71
C LEU A 180 -12.89 -9.41 -10.14
N ASP A 181 -13.44 -10.62 -10.33
CA ASP A 181 -13.88 -11.16 -11.63
C ASP A 181 -15.29 -10.75 -12.02
N LEU A 182 -16.07 -10.15 -11.12
CA LEU A 182 -17.44 -9.72 -11.44
C LEU A 182 -17.40 -8.68 -12.57
N PRO A 183 -18.37 -8.70 -13.52
CA PRO A 183 -18.36 -7.81 -14.68
C PRO A 183 -18.33 -6.31 -14.33
N GLU A 184 -18.97 -5.92 -13.25
CA GLU A 184 -19.02 -4.55 -12.76
C GLU A 184 -17.71 -4.11 -12.10
N VAL A 185 -16.85 -5.05 -11.66
CA VAL A 185 -15.52 -4.78 -11.09
C VAL A 185 -14.44 -4.93 -12.17
N ALA A 186 -14.44 -6.06 -12.87
CA ALA A 186 -13.56 -6.40 -13.99
C ALA A 186 -12.08 -6.03 -13.77
N PHE A 187 -11.57 -6.25 -12.55
CA PHE A 187 -10.19 -5.90 -12.23
C PHE A 187 -9.21 -6.81 -12.99
N PRO A 188 -8.15 -6.29 -13.64
CA PRO A 188 -7.27 -7.10 -14.48
C PRO A 188 -6.57 -8.22 -13.69
N ALA A 189 -6.62 -9.45 -14.21
CA ALA A 189 -5.98 -10.59 -13.55
C ALA A 189 -4.44 -10.48 -13.47
N SER A 190 -3.82 -9.78 -14.42
CA SER A 190 -2.38 -9.52 -14.46
C SER A 190 -1.90 -8.54 -13.36
N GLN A 191 -2.82 -7.83 -12.72
CA GLN A 191 -2.54 -6.85 -11.67
C GLN A 191 -3.01 -7.35 -10.30
N ARG A 192 -2.93 -8.66 -10.05
CA ARG A 192 -3.38 -9.27 -8.80
C ARG A 192 -2.30 -10.14 -8.19
N ASN A 193 -2.09 -9.96 -6.89
CA ASN A 193 -1.26 -10.83 -6.06
C ASN A 193 -2.11 -11.29 -4.87
N ILE A 194 -2.81 -12.42 -5.01
CA ILE A 194 -3.81 -12.87 -4.06
C ILE A 194 -3.38 -14.20 -3.43
N ALA A 195 -3.07 -14.16 -2.13
CA ALA A 195 -2.82 -15.35 -1.35
C ALA A 195 -4.09 -16.21 -1.26
N THR A 196 -3.93 -17.52 -1.13
CA THR A 196 -5.06 -18.47 -1.05
C THR A 196 -6.02 -18.15 0.10
N GLY A 197 -5.48 -17.60 1.21
CA GLY A 197 -6.24 -17.40 2.43
C GLY A 197 -6.27 -18.64 3.32
N THR A 198 -6.66 -18.45 4.59
CA THR A 198 -6.65 -19.54 5.59
C THR A 198 -8.03 -19.92 6.07
N VAL A 199 -9.03 -19.09 5.84
CA VAL A 199 -10.41 -19.32 6.32
C VAL A 199 -11.35 -19.59 5.17
N ASN A 200 -12.30 -20.48 5.41
CA ASN A 200 -13.35 -20.79 4.46
C ASN A 200 -14.56 -19.86 4.71
N LEU A 201 -14.89 -19.06 3.71
CA LEU A 201 -16.07 -18.21 3.70
C LEU A 201 -17.19 -18.97 3.00
N GLY A 202 -17.99 -19.68 3.76
CA GLY A 202 -19.02 -20.49 3.18
C GLY A 202 -20.28 -20.51 4.00
N HIS A 203 -21.37 -20.89 3.37
CA HIS A 203 -22.63 -21.12 4.00
C HIS A 203 -23.23 -22.41 3.42
N ASP A 204 -23.82 -23.26 4.27
CA ASP A 204 -24.47 -24.50 3.83
C ASP A 204 -25.76 -24.21 3.07
N SER A 205 -26.36 -23.05 3.28
CA SER A 205 -27.50 -22.53 2.55
C SER A 205 -27.10 -21.33 1.69
N ALA A 206 -27.91 -20.94 0.74
CA ALA A 206 -27.64 -19.82 -0.13
C ALA A 206 -27.37 -18.54 0.67
N TYR A 207 -26.17 -18.01 0.53
CA TYR A 207 -25.77 -16.71 1.06
C TYR A 207 -25.76 -15.70 -0.09
N THR A 208 -26.43 -14.58 0.09
CA THR A 208 -26.57 -13.57 -0.95
C THR A 208 -25.86 -12.30 -0.51
N VAL A 209 -24.97 -11.79 -1.36
CA VAL A 209 -24.46 -10.42 -1.28
C VAL A 209 -25.45 -9.54 -2.03
N SER A 210 -26.02 -8.57 -1.33
CA SER A 210 -27.07 -7.73 -1.89
C SER A 210 -26.53 -6.75 -2.95
N ALA A 211 -27.34 -6.49 -3.96
CA ALA A 211 -27.05 -5.41 -4.91
C ALA A 211 -26.84 -4.08 -4.19
N GLY A 212 -25.90 -3.27 -4.69
CA GLY A 212 -25.51 -2.00 -4.08
C GLY A 212 -24.51 -2.12 -2.94
N THR A 213 -23.99 -3.33 -2.67
CA THR A 213 -22.85 -3.51 -1.77
C THR A 213 -21.60 -2.93 -2.41
N ASN A 214 -20.86 -2.09 -1.69
CA ASN A 214 -19.61 -1.52 -2.20
C ASN A 214 -18.52 -2.60 -2.30
N ALA A 215 -17.82 -2.68 -3.43
CA ALA A 215 -16.84 -3.73 -3.70
C ALA A 215 -15.67 -3.72 -2.71
N LEU A 216 -15.05 -2.55 -2.47
CA LEU A 216 -13.95 -2.41 -1.52
C LEU A 216 -14.40 -2.70 -0.09
N ALA A 217 -15.60 -2.24 0.30
CA ALA A 217 -16.13 -2.50 1.64
C ALA A 217 -16.36 -3.99 1.89
N TYR A 218 -16.85 -4.73 0.89
CA TYR A 218 -17.03 -6.18 1.01
C TYR A 218 -15.69 -6.93 1.11
N ILE A 219 -14.70 -6.57 0.29
CA ILE A 219 -13.34 -7.12 0.38
C ILE A 219 -12.70 -6.80 1.73
N THR A 220 -12.88 -5.57 2.21
CA THR A 220 -12.39 -5.15 3.53
C THR A 220 -13.07 -5.94 4.65
N GLN A 221 -14.38 -6.20 4.55
CA GLN A 221 -15.10 -7.06 5.48
C GLN A 221 -14.51 -8.47 5.54
N ILE A 222 -14.22 -9.10 4.39
CA ILE A 222 -13.55 -10.41 4.33
C ILE A 222 -12.26 -10.38 5.13
N ASN A 223 -11.44 -9.35 4.90
CA ASN A 223 -10.14 -9.23 5.55
C ASN A 223 -10.25 -8.95 7.04
N GLN A 224 -11.04 -7.94 7.45
CA GLN A 224 -11.08 -7.47 8.83
C GLN A 224 -11.90 -8.34 9.78
N THR A 225 -12.88 -9.08 9.27
CA THR A 225 -13.79 -9.84 10.13
C THR A 225 -13.58 -11.34 10.07
N ALA A 226 -12.81 -11.83 9.09
CA ALA A 226 -12.59 -13.25 8.89
C ALA A 226 -11.12 -13.64 8.77
N GLU A 227 -10.38 -13.05 7.85
CA GLU A 227 -8.97 -13.44 7.57
C GLU A 227 -7.96 -12.77 8.47
N PHE A 228 -8.15 -11.50 8.85
CA PHE A 228 -7.21 -10.68 9.63
C PHE A 228 -5.82 -10.52 8.99
N GLY A 229 -5.79 -10.52 7.67
CA GLY A 229 -4.61 -10.33 6.86
C GLY A 229 -4.42 -8.88 6.43
N ARG A 230 -3.83 -8.68 5.25
CA ARG A 230 -3.62 -7.37 4.65
C ARG A 230 -4.23 -7.30 3.26
N VAL A 231 -4.89 -6.19 2.95
CA VAL A 231 -5.40 -5.89 1.61
C VAL A 231 -4.95 -4.49 1.26
N PHE A 232 -4.14 -4.35 0.21
CA PHE A 232 -3.58 -3.06 -0.20
C PHE A 232 -3.26 -3.05 -1.70
N MET A 233 -3.03 -1.86 -2.25
CA MET A 233 -2.42 -1.72 -3.57
C MET A 233 -0.90 -1.61 -3.41
N SER A 234 -0.16 -2.46 -4.14
CA SER A 234 1.30 -2.36 -4.17
C SER A 234 1.76 -1.06 -4.84
N ARG A 235 3.03 -0.68 -4.64
CA ARG A 235 3.66 0.47 -5.33
C ARG A 235 3.54 0.38 -6.87
N GLU A 236 3.43 -0.83 -7.40
CA GLU A 236 3.29 -1.12 -8.83
C GLU A 236 1.83 -1.07 -9.33
N GLY A 237 0.86 -0.83 -8.43
CA GLY A 237 -0.56 -0.84 -8.77
C GLY A 237 -1.20 -2.23 -8.80
N ASN A 238 -0.57 -3.24 -8.19
CA ASN A 238 -1.16 -4.56 -8.07
C ASN A 238 -2.06 -4.66 -6.83
N PHE A 239 -3.27 -5.17 -7.00
CA PHE A 239 -4.13 -5.54 -5.89
C PHE A 239 -3.50 -6.71 -5.12
N THR A 240 -3.13 -6.48 -3.87
CA THR A 240 -2.43 -7.47 -3.05
C THR A 240 -3.28 -7.88 -1.86
N PHE A 241 -3.46 -9.19 -1.69
CA PHE A 241 -4.06 -9.79 -0.50
C PHE A 241 -3.08 -10.77 0.12
N GLN A 242 -2.71 -10.53 1.37
CA GLN A 242 -1.90 -11.41 2.20
C GLN A 242 -2.78 -12.00 3.30
N ASN A 243 -2.67 -13.30 3.53
CA ASN A 243 -3.38 -13.95 4.61
C ASN A 243 -2.74 -13.65 5.98
N ARG A 244 -3.44 -14.01 7.07
CA ARG A 244 -3.00 -13.72 8.46
C ARG A 244 -1.72 -14.44 8.88
N ILE A 245 -1.37 -15.54 8.23
CA ILE A 245 -0.15 -16.28 8.57
C ILE A 245 1.07 -15.52 8.08
N GLY A 246 0.94 -14.62 7.09
CA GLY A 246 1.93 -13.63 6.62
C GLY A 246 3.40 -13.96 6.90
N ALA A 247 3.69 -15.26 7.01
CA ALA A 247 5.02 -15.72 7.34
C ALA A 247 5.95 -15.28 6.22
N THR A 248 6.74 -14.27 6.49
CA THR A 248 7.89 -13.98 5.67
C THR A 248 8.89 -15.07 6.01
N LEU A 249 9.01 -16.07 5.14
CA LEU A 249 10.04 -17.11 5.24
C LEU A 249 11.45 -16.56 5.01
N SER A 250 11.56 -15.29 4.67
CA SER A 250 12.80 -14.54 4.50
C SER A 250 13.00 -13.58 5.67
N GLY A 251 14.26 -13.41 6.10
CA GLY A 251 14.63 -12.40 7.10
C GLY A 251 14.26 -10.98 6.68
N PRO A 252 14.52 -9.97 7.55
CA PRO A 252 14.17 -8.58 7.28
C PRO A 252 14.76 -8.08 5.97
N VAL A 253 13.97 -7.37 5.16
CA VAL A 253 14.44 -6.74 3.91
C VAL A 253 15.30 -5.50 4.18
N ALA A 254 15.14 -4.88 5.35
CA ALA A 254 15.93 -3.74 5.80
C ALA A 254 16.17 -3.84 7.31
N ASP A 255 17.36 -3.41 7.74
CA ASP A 255 17.82 -3.47 9.10
C ASP A 255 18.25 -2.07 9.57
N PHE A 256 17.63 -1.57 10.62
CA PHE A 256 17.78 -0.21 11.13
C PHE A 256 18.41 -0.20 12.51
N HIS A 257 19.58 0.43 12.64
CA HIS A 257 20.29 0.57 13.92
C HIS A 257 20.74 2.01 14.16
N ASP A 258 20.78 2.42 15.41
CA ASP A 258 21.26 3.74 15.83
C ASP A 258 22.78 3.78 16.20
N ASP A 259 23.46 2.64 16.12
CA ASP A 259 24.88 2.52 16.42
C ASP A 259 25.80 2.63 15.20
N GLY A 260 25.23 2.77 14.01
CA GLY A 260 25.94 2.91 12.74
C GLY A 260 26.36 1.59 12.09
N THR A 261 25.94 0.44 12.58
CA THR A 261 26.25 -0.87 12.00
C THR A 261 25.33 -1.25 10.83
N ALA A 262 24.14 -0.65 10.76
CA ALA A 262 23.14 -0.90 9.72
C ALA A 262 22.59 0.40 9.12
N ILE A 263 21.35 0.44 8.65
CA ILE A 263 20.73 1.62 8.08
C ILE A 263 20.41 2.63 9.19
N PRO A 264 20.98 3.84 9.15
CA PRO A 264 20.68 4.85 10.16
C PRO A 264 19.26 5.41 9.98
N TYR A 265 18.60 5.73 11.08
CA TYR A 265 17.32 6.44 11.10
C TYR A 265 17.43 7.73 11.92
N THR A 266 16.56 8.69 11.65
CA THR A 266 16.52 9.98 12.37
C THR A 266 15.46 10.02 13.44
N GLY A 267 14.43 9.19 13.31
CA GLY A 267 13.34 9.10 14.27
C GLY A 267 12.76 7.69 14.34
N CYS A 268 12.40 7.29 15.55
CA CYS A 268 11.59 6.09 15.77
C CYS A 268 10.53 6.40 16.83
N GLY A 269 9.30 6.00 16.57
CA GLY A 269 8.23 6.01 17.56
C GLY A 269 8.21 4.70 18.32
N ILE A 270 8.14 4.75 19.65
CA ILE A 270 7.93 3.58 20.49
C ILE A 270 6.64 3.80 21.28
N SER A 271 5.75 2.84 21.21
CA SER A 271 4.49 2.86 21.97
C SER A 271 4.47 1.73 23.00
N PHE A 272 3.95 2.05 24.18
CA PHE A 272 3.68 1.11 25.23
C PHE A 272 2.31 1.46 25.82
N GLN A 273 1.24 0.89 25.25
CA GLN A 273 -0.13 1.34 25.47
C GLN A 273 -1.00 0.23 26.07
N ALA A 274 -1.89 0.62 26.97
CA ALA A 274 -2.91 -0.27 27.51
C ALA A 274 -3.93 -0.71 26.42
N ASP A 275 -4.20 0.17 25.46
CA ASP A 275 -5.14 -0.11 24.36
C ASP A 275 -4.67 -1.24 23.41
N ALA A 276 -3.39 -1.62 23.51
CA ALA A 276 -2.87 -2.78 22.80
C ALA A 276 -3.27 -4.11 23.45
N VAL A 277 -3.75 -4.09 24.69
CA VAL A 277 -4.21 -5.31 25.39
C VAL A 277 -5.61 -5.67 24.91
N ILE A 278 -5.75 -6.89 24.42
CA ILE A 278 -7.04 -7.54 24.15
C ILE A 278 -7.05 -8.83 24.94
N ASN A 279 -7.76 -8.89 26.05
CA ASN A 279 -7.84 -10.06 26.90
C ASN A 279 -9.22 -10.73 26.89
N ARG A 280 -10.14 -10.16 26.14
CA ARG A 280 -11.42 -10.74 25.80
C ARG A 280 -11.76 -10.42 24.36
N ALA A 281 -12.08 -11.42 23.56
CA ALA A 281 -12.51 -11.23 22.18
C ALA A 281 -13.86 -11.89 21.96
N VAL A 282 -14.79 -11.18 21.31
CA VAL A 282 -16.12 -11.68 20.96
C VAL A 282 -16.27 -11.58 19.46
N VAL A 283 -16.45 -12.71 18.78
CA VAL A 283 -16.67 -12.78 17.33
C VAL A 283 -18.08 -13.31 17.06
N THR A 284 -18.83 -12.58 16.22
CA THR A 284 -20.14 -12.99 15.74
C THR A 284 -20.07 -13.29 14.26
N GLY A 285 -20.24 -14.55 13.90
CA GLY A 285 -20.26 -15.05 12.53
C GLY A 285 -21.65 -15.00 11.90
N LEU A 286 -21.77 -15.64 10.73
CA LEU A 286 -23.05 -15.84 10.05
C LEU A 286 -24.02 -16.64 10.94
N ASP A 287 -25.32 -16.49 10.70
CA ASP A 287 -26.40 -17.11 11.47
C ASP A 287 -26.43 -16.74 12.96
N GLY A 288 -25.73 -15.66 13.37
CA GLY A 288 -25.70 -15.23 14.75
C GLY A 288 -24.89 -16.14 15.69
N LYS A 289 -24.09 -17.06 15.16
CA LYS A 289 -23.15 -17.86 15.95
C LYS A 289 -22.10 -16.95 16.56
N THR A 290 -21.78 -17.19 17.84
CA THR A 290 -20.80 -16.38 18.56
C THR A 290 -19.75 -17.24 19.23
N ALA A 291 -18.53 -16.68 19.34
CA ALA A 291 -17.46 -17.22 20.15
C ALA A 291 -16.92 -16.13 21.07
N THR A 292 -16.45 -16.53 22.22
CA THR A 292 -15.73 -15.66 23.17
C THR A 292 -14.46 -16.36 23.61
N ALA A 293 -13.32 -15.68 23.42
CA ALA A 293 -12.04 -16.09 23.97
C ALA A 293 -11.64 -15.12 25.09
N GLU A 294 -11.04 -15.64 26.16
CA GLU A 294 -10.62 -14.82 27.32
C GLU A 294 -9.28 -15.32 27.89
N ASP A 295 -8.44 -14.37 28.29
CA ASP A 295 -7.27 -14.62 29.12
C ASP A 295 -7.55 -14.10 30.55
N THR A 296 -7.88 -15.03 31.45
CA THR A 296 -8.24 -14.69 32.85
C THR A 296 -7.07 -14.14 33.66
N GLY A 297 -5.83 -14.49 33.32
CA GLY A 297 -4.62 -13.96 33.96
C GLY A 297 -4.42 -12.48 33.62
N SER A 298 -4.55 -12.15 32.34
CA SER A 298 -4.51 -10.77 31.86
C SER A 298 -5.67 -9.93 32.40
N ILE A 299 -6.88 -10.47 32.43
CA ILE A 299 -8.05 -9.78 32.99
C ILE A 299 -7.82 -9.42 34.48
N ALA A 300 -7.20 -10.30 35.24
CA ALA A 300 -6.91 -10.04 36.66
C ALA A 300 -5.89 -8.89 36.82
N GLN A 301 -5.01 -8.68 35.87
CA GLN A 301 -3.94 -7.67 35.92
C GLN A 301 -4.32 -6.34 35.24
N TYR A 302 -4.99 -6.41 34.09
CA TYR A 302 -5.24 -5.25 33.21
C TYR A 302 -6.72 -4.89 33.09
N PHE A 303 -7.59 -5.50 33.88
CA PHE A 303 -9.05 -5.41 33.73
C PHE A 303 -9.54 -5.95 32.37
N ILE A 304 -10.85 -5.95 32.17
CA ILE A 304 -11.42 -6.46 30.91
C ILE A 304 -11.19 -5.45 29.79
N GLN A 305 -10.43 -5.86 28.78
CA GLN A 305 -10.19 -5.15 27.52
C GLN A 305 -10.81 -5.98 26.40
N THR A 306 -11.97 -5.58 25.90
CA THR A 306 -12.76 -6.37 24.95
C THR A 306 -12.62 -5.87 23.52
N ALA A 307 -12.22 -6.74 22.58
CA ALA A 307 -12.43 -6.58 21.16
C ALA A 307 -13.74 -7.28 20.74
N SER A 308 -14.56 -6.59 19.94
CA SER A 308 -15.81 -7.16 19.42
C SER A 308 -15.83 -7.06 17.89
N ILE A 309 -15.99 -8.22 17.24
CA ILE A 309 -16.07 -8.33 15.79
C ILE A 309 -17.47 -8.83 15.44
N GLY A 310 -18.29 -7.95 14.90
CA GLY A 310 -19.61 -8.27 14.39
C GLY A 310 -19.61 -8.56 12.89
N ASN A 311 -20.65 -9.22 12.42
CA ASN A 311 -20.88 -9.46 10.98
C ASN A 311 -19.72 -10.17 10.26
N SER A 312 -19.01 -11.07 10.95
CA SER A 312 -18.00 -11.89 10.31
C SER A 312 -18.65 -12.81 9.29
N LEU A 313 -17.97 -13.04 8.16
CA LEU A 313 -18.37 -13.96 7.11
C LEU A 313 -18.03 -15.42 7.45
N LEU A 314 -17.53 -15.71 8.65
CA LEU A 314 -17.27 -17.05 9.16
C LEU A 314 -18.58 -17.76 9.47
N HIS A 315 -18.64 -19.06 9.11
CA HIS A 315 -19.86 -19.84 9.21
C HIS A 315 -19.76 -20.99 10.22
N THR A 316 -18.61 -21.66 10.32
CA THR A 316 -18.44 -22.78 11.23
C THR A 316 -18.05 -22.31 12.62
N GLN A 317 -18.55 -22.99 13.67
CA GLN A 317 -18.20 -22.64 15.06
C GLN A 317 -16.69 -22.72 15.28
N GLY A 318 -16.00 -23.71 14.70
CA GLY A 318 -14.56 -23.87 14.86
C GLY A 318 -13.76 -22.70 14.28
N GLU A 319 -14.17 -22.13 13.14
CA GLU A 319 -13.53 -20.94 12.56
C GLU A 319 -13.78 -19.68 13.40
N ILE A 320 -15.00 -19.54 13.94
CA ILE A 320 -15.37 -18.41 14.81
C ILE A 320 -14.59 -18.50 16.13
N ASP A 321 -14.45 -19.70 16.71
CA ASP A 321 -13.64 -19.94 17.92
C ASP A 321 -12.16 -19.62 17.66
N ALA A 322 -11.60 -20.06 16.53
CA ALA A 322 -10.24 -19.77 16.13
C ALA A 322 -10.01 -18.27 15.88
N ALA A 323 -10.99 -17.58 15.27
CA ALA A 323 -10.92 -16.13 15.07
C ALA A 323 -10.92 -15.36 16.40
N ALA A 324 -11.76 -15.79 17.36
CA ALA A 324 -11.79 -15.18 18.70
C ALA A 324 -10.46 -15.40 19.44
N ALA A 325 -9.90 -16.61 19.38
CA ALA A 325 -8.61 -16.91 20.00
C ALA A 325 -7.46 -16.12 19.39
N TYR A 326 -7.47 -15.91 18.07
CA TYR A 326 -6.46 -15.13 17.34
C TYR A 326 -6.39 -13.66 17.79
N GLN A 327 -7.49 -13.09 18.25
CA GLN A 327 -7.56 -11.69 18.68
C GLN A 327 -6.99 -11.45 20.10
N ILE A 328 -6.58 -12.47 20.84
CA ILE A 328 -6.10 -12.31 22.21
C ILE A 328 -4.64 -11.83 22.21
N PHE A 329 -4.44 -10.62 22.75
CA PHE A 329 -3.16 -9.99 23.05
C PHE A 329 -3.10 -9.68 24.54
N PRO A 330 -2.65 -10.62 25.37
CA PRO A 330 -2.89 -10.57 26.81
C PRO A 330 -1.99 -9.58 27.58
N GLN A 331 -0.91 -9.08 26.97
CA GLN A 331 0.07 -8.22 27.64
C GLN A 331 0.43 -7.02 26.77
N PRO A 332 0.59 -5.83 27.36
CA PRO A 332 1.15 -4.71 26.65
C PRO A 332 2.66 -4.92 26.47
N GLU A 333 3.16 -4.65 25.28
CA GLU A 333 4.59 -4.72 24.96
C GLU A 333 5.05 -3.39 24.38
N PRO A 334 6.26 -2.89 24.79
CA PRO A 334 6.88 -1.78 24.09
C PRO A 334 7.18 -2.19 22.66
N ARG A 335 6.72 -1.41 21.69
CA ARG A 335 6.92 -1.72 20.27
C ARG A 335 7.23 -0.48 19.46
N PHE A 336 8.03 -0.64 18.43
CA PHE A 336 8.18 0.40 17.44
C PHE A 336 6.89 0.54 16.63
N THR A 337 6.47 1.79 16.43
CA THR A 337 5.29 2.15 15.62
C THR A 337 5.68 2.85 14.33
N THR A 338 6.84 3.53 14.33
CA THR A 338 7.33 4.26 13.16
C THR A 338 8.85 4.24 13.13
N VAL A 339 9.39 4.21 11.90
CA VAL A 339 10.81 4.44 11.63
C VAL A 339 10.91 5.47 10.51
N GLU A 340 11.69 6.53 10.74
CA GLU A 340 11.89 7.62 9.80
C GLU A 340 13.34 7.75 9.41
N THR A 341 13.62 7.82 8.10
CA THR A 341 14.96 8.04 7.60
C THR A 341 15.00 8.93 6.35
N PRO A 342 15.91 9.92 6.32
CA PRO A 342 16.17 10.74 5.14
C PRO A 342 17.19 10.04 4.23
N PHE A 343 16.90 9.97 2.94
CA PHE A 343 17.80 9.36 1.95
C PHE A 343 19.15 10.08 1.84
N LEU A 344 19.20 11.36 2.17
CA LEU A 344 20.46 12.15 2.12
C LEU A 344 21.57 11.55 3.01
N ALA A 345 21.19 10.91 4.12
CA ALA A 345 22.13 10.30 5.05
C ALA A 345 22.58 8.88 4.64
N LEU A 346 22.01 8.32 3.58
CA LEU A 346 22.16 6.92 3.19
C LEU A 346 23.19 6.74 2.08
N THR A 347 23.84 5.58 2.08
CA THR A 347 24.61 5.09 0.93
C THR A 347 23.68 4.71 -0.23
N THR A 348 24.20 4.67 -1.45
CA THR A 348 23.39 4.31 -2.63
C THR A 348 22.71 2.94 -2.50
N PRO A 349 23.37 1.84 -2.08
CA PRO A 349 22.68 0.57 -1.87
C PRO A 349 21.56 0.64 -0.83
N GLN A 350 21.76 1.38 0.27
CA GLN A 350 20.71 1.56 1.28
C GLN A 350 19.49 2.31 0.72
N LYS A 351 19.71 3.34 -0.13
CA LYS A 351 18.63 4.03 -0.83
C LYS A 351 17.86 3.11 -1.73
N ASP A 352 18.56 2.23 -2.47
CA ASP A 352 17.94 1.27 -3.38
C ASP A 352 17.10 0.26 -2.59
N THR A 353 17.63 -0.28 -1.50
CA THR A 353 16.89 -1.17 -0.60
C THR A 353 15.62 -0.50 -0.06
N LEU A 354 15.73 0.72 0.49
CA LEU A 354 14.57 1.37 1.13
C LEU A 354 13.50 1.84 0.14
N ALA A 355 13.88 2.14 -1.09
CA ALA A 355 12.91 2.56 -2.10
C ALA A 355 11.91 1.45 -2.46
N ILE A 356 12.32 0.20 -2.35
CA ILE A 356 11.53 -0.96 -2.79
C ILE A 356 10.82 -1.71 -1.65
N VAL A 357 11.02 -1.30 -0.41
CA VAL A 357 10.26 -1.87 0.74
C VAL A 357 8.77 -1.72 0.49
N GLU A 358 8.03 -2.80 0.72
CA GLU A 358 6.59 -2.85 0.46
C GLU A 358 5.79 -3.12 1.75
N ILE A 359 4.51 -2.80 1.71
CA ILE A 359 3.57 -3.15 2.78
C ILE A 359 3.55 -4.67 2.94
N GLY A 360 3.69 -5.14 4.18
CA GLY A 360 3.78 -6.56 4.50
C GLY A 360 5.20 -7.11 4.56
N ASP A 361 6.20 -6.36 4.07
CA ASP A 361 7.60 -6.74 4.28
C ASP A 361 7.97 -6.68 5.77
N THR A 362 8.97 -7.47 6.15
CA THR A 362 9.55 -7.42 7.50
C THR A 362 10.76 -6.52 7.50
N ILE A 363 10.87 -5.65 8.50
CA ILE A 363 12.06 -4.85 8.79
C ILE A 363 12.53 -5.12 10.21
N ALA A 364 13.84 -5.10 10.44
CA ALA A 364 14.41 -5.14 11.79
C ALA A 364 14.72 -3.72 12.26
N VAL A 365 14.46 -3.45 13.54
CA VAL A 365 14.74 -2.14 14.15
C VAL A 365 15.38 -2.35 15.50
N GLU A 366 16.54 -1.75 15.73
CA GLU A 366 17.22 -1.73 17.02
C GLU A 366 17.44 -0.29 17.51
N LYS A 367 17.07 -0.06 18.77
CA LYS A 367 17.33 1.19 19.49
C LYS A 367 18.14 0.93 20.75
N THR A 368 19.27 1.59 20.85
CA THR A 368 20.16 1.52 22.02
C THR A 368 19.83 2.59 23.05
N PHE A 369 19.67 2.19 24.31
CA PHE A 369 19.40 3.10 25.43
C PHE A 369 20.63 3.14 26.36
N PRO A 370 21.35 4.25 26.46
CA PRO A 370 22.46 4.38 27.40
C PRO A 370 21.90 4.43 28.84
N THR A 371 22.26 3.43 29.66
CA THR A 371 21.84 3.33 31.06
C THR A 371 23.04 3.27 31.98
N GLY A 372 23.60 4.41 32.35
CA GLY A 372 24.69 4.48 33.33
C GLY A 372 25.89 3.56 32.98
N VAL A 373 25.96 2.41 33.63
CA VAL A 373 27.07 1.46 33.47
C VAL A 373 26.82 0.39 32.38
N THR A 374 25.54 0.17 32.03
CA THR A 374 25.13 -0.84 31.03
C THR A 374 24.32 -0.21 29.92
N THR A 375 24.49 -0.71 28.73
CA THR A 375 23.66 -0.36 27.58
C THR A 375 22.59 -1.43 27.41
N THR A 376 21.34 -1.01 27.27
CA THR A 376 20.24 -1.90 26.90
C THR A 376 19.73 -1.51 25.55
N SER A 377 19.31 -2.46 24.76
CA SER A 377 18.67 -2.23 23.47
C SER A 377 17.28 -2.84 23.42
N LEU A 378 16.43 -2.27 22.58
CA LEU A 378 15.18 -2.88 22.13
C LEU A 378 15.38 -3.22 20.66
N ALA A 379 15.36 -4.50 20.33
CA ALA A 379 15.45 -5.02 18.97
C ALA A 379 14.16 -5.77 18.64
N GLN A 380 13.55 -5.47 17.50
CA GLN A 380 12.31 -6.09 17.07
C GLN A 380 12.28 -6.27 15.56
N GLU A 381 11.73 -7.40 15.11
CA GLU A 381 11.30 -7.60 13.74
C GLU A 381 9.83 -7.20 13.62
N LEU A 382 9.52 -6.40 12.61
CA LEU A 382 8.26 -5.71 12.49
C LEU A 382 7.75 -5.80 11.04
N ALA A 383 6.45 -5.98 10.87
CA ALA A 383 5.83 -5.87 9.56
C ALA A 383 5.54 -4.41 9.21
N VAL A 384 5.78 -4.04 7.98
CA VAL A 384 5.43 -2.73 7.43
C VAL A 384 3.92 -2.70 7.15
N GLU A 385 3.22 -1.76 7.76
CA GLU A 385 1.77 -1.57 7.60
C GLU A 385 1.42 -0.35 6.72
N GLY A 386 2.34 0.60 6.63
CA GLY A 386 2.17 1.77 5.79
C GLY A 386 3.50 2.44 5.50
N ILE A 387 3.51 3.19 4.42
CA ILE A 387 4.71 3.85 3.90
C ILE A 387 4.33 5.27 3.47
N GLU A 388 5.08 6.25 3.96
CA GLU A 388 4.97 7.62 3.49
C GLU A 388 6.31 8.09 2.91
N HIS A 389 6.28 8.58 1.66
CA HIS A 389 7.41 9.23 1.02
C HIS A 389 7.16 10.73 0.92
N TYR A 390 8.14 11.51 1.33
CA TYR A 390 8.16 12.96 1.15
C TYR A 390 9.40 13.33 0.35
N ILE A 391 9.22 13.94 -0.80
CA ILE A 391 10.29 14.32 -1.71
C ILE A 391 10.13 15.80 -1.99
N ASP A 392 11.12 16.59 -1.63
CA ASP A 392 11.15 18.03 -1.91
C ASP A 392 12.59 18.48 -2.23
N TYR A 393 12.68 19.63 -2.89
CA TYR A 393 13.97 20.17 -3.35
C TYR A 393 14.89 20.67 -2.23
N GLN A 394 14.35 20.93 -1.03
CA GLN A 394 15.14 21.46 0.10
C GLN A 394 15.67 20.35 0.99
N SER A 395 14.81 19.39 1.36
CA SER A 395 15.13 18.31 2.29
C SER A 395 15.45 16.99 1.61
N GLY A 396 15.23 16.91 0.31
CA GLY A 396 15.42 15.67 -0.45
C GLY A 396 14.30 14.64 -0.19
N HIS A 397 14.63 13.37 -0.31
CA HIS A 397 13.70 12.27 -0.08
C HIS A 397 13.79 11.78 1.36
N ARG A 398 12.65 11.67 2.02
CA ARG A 398 12.46 11.11 3.36
C ARG A 398 11.37 10.05 3.30
N VAL A 399 11.59 8.92 3.98
CA VAL A 399 10.61 7.83 4.09
C VAL A 399 10.24 7.61 5.55
N ILE A 400 8.98 7.29 5.79
CA ILE A 400 8.45 6.87 7.09
C ILE A 400 7.75 5.53 6.91
N TYR A 401 8.18 4.53 7.66
CA TYR A 401 7.51 3.24 7.75
C TYR A 401 6.67 3.19 9.02
N PHE A 402 5.40 2.83 8.88
CA PHE A 402 4.51 2.49 9.98
C PHE A 402 4.56 1.00 10.19
N THR A 403 4.72 0.56 11.43
CA THR A 403 5.05 -0.83 11.73
C THR A 403 4.11 -1.45 12.75
N SER A 404 3.95 -2.76 12.65
CA SER A 404 3.25 -3.59 13.61
C SER A 404 4.10 -4.79 14.01
N PRO A 405 3.81 -5.42 15.16
CA PRO A 405 4.42 -6.70 15.49
C PRO A 405 4.14 -7.72 14.40
N THR A 406 5.15 -8.52 14.07
CA THR A 406 4.97 -9.67 13.19
C THR A 406 5.50 -10.92 13.87
N THR A 407 4.89 -12.06 13.57
CA THR A 407 5.46 -13.35 13.92
C THR A 407 6.18 -13.84 12.68
N VAL A 408 7.48 -13.73 12.68
CA VAL A 408 8.33 -14.31 11.63
C VAL A 408 8.52 -15.78 11.95
N VAL A 409 8.03 -16.64 11.07
CA VAL A 409 8.27 -18.09 11.17
C VAL A 409 9.35 -18.43 10.15
N TYR A 410 10.53 -18.78 10.64
CA TYR A 410 11.63 -19.20 9.79
C TYR A 410 11.47 -20.69 9.42
N GLU A 411 11.82 -21.04 8.17
CA GLU A 411 12.00 -22.44 7.81
C GLU A 411 13.14 -23.05 8.62
N LEU A 412 12.97 -24.32 9.02
CA LEU A 412 14.05 -25.08 9.65
C LEU A 412 15.19 -25.28 8.64
N ILE A 413 16.33 -24.64 8.90
CA ILE A 413 17.53 -24.77 8.08
C ILE A 413 18.46 -25.77 8.73
N LEU A 414 18.63 -26.97 8.14
CA LEU A 414 19.51 -28.01 8.66
C LEU A 414 20.95 -27.49 8.82
N ASP A 415 21.54 -27.78 9.97
CA ASP A 415 22.92 -27.39 10.37
C ASP A 415 23.08 -25.86 10.64
N ASP A 416 22.02 -25.07 10.68
CA ASP A 416 22.06 -23.70 11.16
C ASP A 416 21.99 -23.67 12.70
N ALA A 417 22.81 -22.83 13.34
CA ALA A 417 22.90 -22.76 14.79
C ALA A 417 21.67 -22.10 15.45
N VAL A 418 20.96 -21.28 14.71
CA VAL A 418 19.76 -20.55 15.16
C VAL A 418 18.50 -21.21 14.61
N TYR A 419 18.43 -21.38 13.29
CA TYR A 419 17.24 -21.88 12.59
C TYR A 419 17.24 -23.41 12.40
N GLY A 420 18.27 -24.12 12.83
CA GLY A 420 18.38 -25.58 12.82
C GLY A 420 17.80 -26.28 14.05
N THR A 421 17.24 -25.54 15.00
CA THR A 421 16.61 -26.05 16.21
C THR A 421 15.09 -25.92 16.10
N ILE A 422 14.37 -27.03 16.23
CA ILE A 422 12.89 -26.98 16.22
C ILE A 422 12.43 -26.39 17.55
N ASP A 423 11.88 -25.19 17.50
CA ASP A 423 11.31 -24.49 18.64
C ASP A 423 10.02 -23.73 18.21
N THR A 424 9.67 -22.63 18.89
CA THR A 424 8.49 -21.82 18.61
C THR A 424 8.71 -20.82 17.47
N GLU A 425 9.94 -20.62 17.01
CA GLU A 425 10.31 -19.57 16.04
C GLU A 425 10.54 -20.13 14.64
N ASN A 426 10.59 -21.45 14.48
CA ASN A 426 10.73 -22.08 13.17
C ASN A 426 9.74 -23.23 12.95
N ALA A 427 9.48 -23.56 11.70
CA ALA A 427 8.58 -24.62 11.29
C ALA A 427 9.23 -25.53 10.23
N LEU A 428 8.78 -26.79 10.21
CA LEU A 428 9.05 -27.66 9.07
C LEU A 428 8.13 -27.23 7.92
N GLY A 429 8.75 -26.84 6.80
CA GLY A 429 8.04 -26.42 5.58
C GLY A 429 7.24 -27.55 4.92
#